data_6ea672719921d917b96df0d77edcaea2
#
_entry.id   6ea672719921d917b96df0d77edcaea2
#
_cell.length_a   1.000
_cell.length_b   1.000
_cell.length_c   1.000
_cell.angle_alpha   90.00
_cell.angle_beta   90.00
_cell.angle_gamma   90.00
#
_symmetry.space_group_name_H-M   'P 1'
#
loop_
_entity.id
_entity.type
_entity.pdbx_description
1 polymer ?
#
loop_
_entity_poly.entity_id
_entity_poly.type
_entity_poly.pdbx_seq_one_letter_code
_entity_poly.pdbx_strand_id
1 'polypeptide(L)'
;MTVDAAIERFLDRVGMSAATRRAYAADLEEFAGWFGPGSPVEDIDLRVLADWVTELGRARAGGKLAPATVARKLASVRALLRFTLGPDRMPSGGSLAPRRPRRLPDAPKPDEVDAIVSAVGGKTALQVRNGALVELVYSAGLRSAEAVGLDLGDVDFEQELVHVRQGKGAKDRVVPLGEEAALLVARYLRDGRPQLVRGAENALFVSARGRRLDTSTLRRLVPHPHRLRHAFATHLLEGGADLRTIQELLGHASLSTTQMYSHVDARRLRRVYDHAHPRS
;
A
#
# COMPACT_ATOMS: atom_id res chain seq x y z
N MET A 1 10.88 14.06 30.25
CA MET A 1 9.48 13.78 29.83
C MET A 1 9.23 12.27 29.90
N THR A 2 8.08 11.81 30.43
CA THR A 2 7.78 10.37 30.51
C THR A 2 7.50 9.77 29.12
N VAL A 3 7.71 8.45 28.99
CA VAL A 3 7.46 7.72 27.73
C VAL A 3 6.02 7.86 27.28
N ASP A 4 5.05 7.73 28.20
CA ASP A 4 3.62 7.89 27.87
C ASP A 4 3.30 9.28 27.34
N ALA A 5 3.76 10.33 28.04
CA ALA A 5 3.55 11.71 27.59
C ALA A 5 4.20 11.99 26.24
N ALA A 6 5.35 11.35 25.96
CA ALA A 6 6.00 11.43 24.68
C ALA A 6 5.20 10.73 23.55
N ILE A 7 4.63 9.57 23.85
CA ILE A 7 3.79 8.81 22.90
C ILE A 7 2.53 9.61 22.54
N GLU A 8 1.83 10.15 23.53
CA GLU A 8 0.64 10.98 23.30
C GLU A 8 0.96 12.15 22.36
N ARG A 9 2.00 12.94 22.68
CA ARG A 9 2.42 14.06 21.85
C ARG A 9 2.85 13.64 20.43
N PHE A 10 3.52 12.49 20.32
CA PHE A 10 3.94 11.95 19.04
C PHE A 10 2.75 11.54 18.17
N LEU A 11 1.73 10.90 18.76
CA LEU A 11 0.54 10.44 18.06
C LEU A 11 -0.41 11.58 17.70
N ASP A 12 -0.38 12.70 18.45
CA ASP A 12 -1.22 13.88 18.19
C ASP A 12 -0.68 14.80 17.11
N ARG A 13 0.44 14.44 16.48
CA ARG A 13 1.01 15.24 15.38
C ARG A 13 0.02 15.44 14.24
N VAL A 14 -0.05 16.67 13.76
CA VAL A 14 -0.80 17.03 12.55
C VAL A 14 -0.20 16.29 11.34
N GLY A 15 -1.06 15.73 10.50
CA GLY A 15 -0.65 15.09 9.23
C GLY A 15 -0.48 13.57 9.29
N MET A 16 -0.59 12.94 10.46
CA MET A 16 -0.56 11.49 10.56
C MET A 16 -1.91 10.88 10.16
N SER A 17 -1.91 9.89 9.24
CA SER A 17 -3.14 9.17 8.89
C SER A 17 -3.63 8.31 10.06
N ALA A 18 -4.94 8.05 10.13
CA ALA A 18 -5.52 7.19 11.17
C ALA A 18 -4.91 5.76 11.17
N ALA A 19 -4.56 5.23 10.00
CA ALA A 19 -3.90 3.92 9.89
C ALA A 19 -2.47 3.96 10.43
N THR A 20 -1.71 5.02 10.11
CA THR A 20 -0.35 5.25 10.62
C THR A 20 -0.36 5.42 12.13
N ARG A 21 -1.29 6.25 12.66
CA ARG A 21 -1.45 6.47 14.09
C ARG A 21 -1.71 5.15 14.83
N ARG A 22 -2.66 4.31 14.36
CA ARG A 22 -2.93 3.00 14.97
C ARG A 22 -1.71 2.07 14.96
N ALA A 23 -0.94 2.06 13.87
CA ALA A 23 0.24 1.23 13.78
C ALA A 23 1.34 1.67 14.77
N TYR A 24 1.58 2.98 14.88
CA TYR A 24 2.52 3.51 15.86
C TYR A 24 2.02 3.29 17.29
N ALA A 25 0.74 3.54 17.57
CA ALA A 25 0.16 3.35 18.91
C ALA A 25 0.42 1.93 19.42
N ALA A 26 0.04 0.90 18.65
CA ALA A 26 0.25 -0.49 19.04
C ALA A 26 1.71 -0.86 19.30
N ASP A 27 2.65 -0.35 18.48
CA ASP A 27 4.07 -0.63 18.65
C ASP A 27 4.65 0.09 19.86
N LEU A 28 4.25 1.34 20.10
CA LEU A 28 4.79 2.18 21.17
C LEU A 28 4.17 1.82 22.53
N GLU A 29 2.91 1.44 22.59
CA GLU A 29 2.26 0.90 23.79
C GLU A 29 2.96 -0.38 24.28
N GLU A 30 3.30 -1.29 23.35
CA GLU A 30 4.05 -2.51 23.69
C GLU A 30 5.44 -2.19 24.23
N PHE A 31 6.12 -1.20 23.64
CA PHE A 31 7.41 -0.73 24.13
C PHE A 31 7.31 -0.09 25.52
N ALA A 32 6.34 0.79 25.72
CA ALA A 32 6.11 1.46 27.02
C ALA A 32 5.76 0.44 28.11
N GLY A 33 4.95 -0.57 27.81
CA GLY A 33 4.63 -1.64 28.74
C GLY A 33 5.84 -2.47 29.16
N TRP A 34 6.84 -2.61 28.29
CA TRP A 34 8.09 -3.32 28.59
C TRP A 34 9.12 -2.44 29.32
N PHE A 35 9.33 -1.19 28.86
CA PHE A 35 10.34 -0.29 29.40
C PHE A 35 9.91 0.39 30.71
N GLY A 36 8.64 0.65 30.85
CA GLY A 36 8.00 1.41 31.92
C GLY A 36 7.41 2.73 31.44
N PRO A 37 6.08 2.86 31.49
CA PRO A 37 5.38 4.03 30.93
C PRO A 37 5.76 5.36 31.58
N GLY A 38 6.01 5.34 32.89
CA GLY A 38 6.44 6.50 33.68
C GLY A 38 7.93 6.84 33.59
N SER A 39 8.74 6.02 32.91
CA SER A 39 10.18 6.22 32.79
C SER A 39 10.51 7.44 31.91
N PRO A 40 11.62 8.16 32.18
CA PRO A 40 12.07 9.25 31.30
C PRO A 40 12.47 8.75 29.91
N VAL A 41 12.09 9.50 28.86
CA VAL A 41 12.51 9.18 27.48
C VAL A 41 14.01 9.30 27.31
N GLU A 42 14.63 10.16 28.08
CA GLU A 42 16.09 10.41 28.11
C GLU A 42 16.91 9.19 28.55
N ASP A 43 16.27 8.25 29.26
CA ASP A 43 16.93 7.01 29.73
C ASP A 43 16.96 5.92 28.64
N ILE A 44 16.34 6.17 27.48
CA ILE A 44 16.33 5.24 26.34
C ILE A 44 17.63 5.41 25.55
N ASP A 45 18.63 4.66 25.93
CA ASP A 45 19.94 4.60 25.26
C ASP A 45 20.03 3.44 24.25
N LEU A 46 21.20 3.24 23.67
CA LEU A 46 21.47 2.16 22.72
C LEU A 46 21.29 0.77 23.34
N ARG A 47 21.64 0.63 24.64
CA ARG A 47 21.53 -0.62 25.39
C ARG A 47 20.06 -0.99 25.57
N VAL A 48 19.22 -0.05 25.98
CA VAL A 48 17.78 -0.25 26.10
C VAL A 48 17.17 -0.69 24.75
N LEU A 49 17.58 -0.07 23.65
CA LEU A 49 17.12 -0.48 22.31
C LEU A 49 17.59 -1.89 21.93
N ALA A 50 18.81 -2.28 22.31
CA ALA A 50 19.32 -3.63 22.06
C ALA A 50 18.57 -4.67 22.91
N ASP A 51 18.32 -4.38 24.19
CA ASP A 51 17.56 -5.24 25.09
C ASP A 51 16.09 -5.40 24.59
N TRP A 52 15.49 -4.32 24.10
CA TRP A 52 14.17 -4.38 23.46
C TRP A 52 14.16 -5.30 22.23
N VAL A 53 15.13 -5.18 21.35
CA VAL A 53 15.25 -6.07 20.16
C VAL A 53 15.42 -7.53 20.59
N THR A 54 16.21 -7.78 21.65
CA THR A 54 16.39 -9.11 22.22
C THR A 54 15.08 -9.66 22.78
N GLU A 55 14.33 -8.84 23.52
CA GLU A 55 12.99 -9.20 24.04
C GLU A 55 12.01 -9.55 22.91
N LEU A 56 11.97 -8.74 21.87
CA LEU A 56 11.14 -9.00 20.69
C LEU A 56 11.54 -10.32 19.97
N GLY A 57 12.80 -10.72 20.06
CA GLY A 57 13.33 -11.97 19.47
C GLY A 57 13.01 -13.22 20.28
N ARG A 58 12.55 -13.09 21.54
CA ARG A 58 12.20 -14.24 22.38
C ARG A 58 10.97 -14.97 21.84
N ALA A 59 10.92 -16.28 22.09
CA ALA A 59 9.76 -17.07 21.75
C ALA A 59 8.58 -16.68 22.66
N ARG A 60 7.42 -16.44 22.07
CA ARG A 60 6.14 -16.12 22.74
C ARG A 60 5.12 -17.23 22.46
N ALA A 61 3.96 -17.20 23.09
CA ALA A 61 2.89 -18.18 22.86
C ALA A 61 2.48 -18.32 21.39
N GLY A 62 2.67 -17.28 20.55
CA GLY A 62 2.43 -17.30 19.09
C GLY A 62 3.69 -17.55 18.24
N GLY A 63 4.82 -17.96 18.83
CA GLY A 63 6.09 -18.16 18.13
C GLY A 63 6.98 -16.92 18.15
N LYS A 64 8.12 -16.98 17.42
CA LYS A 64 9.04 -15.85 17.27
C LYS A 64 8.50 -14.82 16.29
N LEU A 65 8.66 -13.53 16.62
CA LEU A 65 8.33 -12.47 15.68
C LEU A 65 9.23 -12.52 14.43
N ALA A 66 8.63 -12.28 13.27
CA ALA A 66 9.39 -12.17 12.03
C ALA A 66 10.39 -11.01 12.11
N PRO A 67 11.62 -11.14 11.54
CA PRO A 67 12.63 -10.08 11.54
C PRO A 67 12.10 -8.73 11.02
N ALA A 68 11.17 -8.75 10.06
CA ALA A 68 10.52 -7.57 9.55
C ALA A 68 9.66 -6.85 10.60
N THR A 69 8.96 -7.61 11.47
CA THR A 69 8.15 -7.08 12.56
C THR A 69 9.04 -6.44 13.63
N VAL A 70 10.13 -7.11 14.01
CA VAL A 70 11.11 -6.57 14.96
C VAL A 70 11.69 -5.24 14.44
N ALA A 71 12.12 -5.22 13.17
CA ALA A 71 12.67 -4.01 12.56
C ALA A 71 11.63 -2.86 12.51
N ARG A 72 10.35 -3.15 12.23
CA ARG A 72 9.28 -2.15 12.22
C ARG A 72 9.04 -1.57 13.62
N LYS A 73 8.96 -2.42 14.64
CA LYS A 73 8.79 -1.97 16.05
C LYS A 73 9.94 -1.11 16.53
N LEU A 74 11.19 -1.50 16.23
CA LEU A 74 12.36 -0.68 16.51
C LEU A 74 12.32 0.66 15.77
N ALA A 75 11.86 0.68 14.52
CA ALA A 75 11.72 1.92 13.76
C ALA A 75 10.64 2.85 14.37
N SER A 76 9.56 2.30 14.96
CA SER A 76 8.53 3.06 15.66
C SER A 76 9.12 3.77 16.89
N VAL A 77 9.90 3.06 17.72
CA VAL A 77 10.58 3.66 18.87
C VAL A 77 11.59 4.72 18.45
N ARG A 78 12.39 4.45 17.41
CA ARG A 78 13.33 5.46 16.87
C ARG A 78 12.63 6.70 16.33
N ALA A 79 11.44 6.55 15.74
CA ALA A 79 10.64 7.69 15.28
C ALA A 79 10.14 8.55 16.46
N LEU A 80 9.72 7.92 17.56
CA LEU A 80 9.38 8.59 18.81
C LEU A 80 10.58 9.37 19.36
N LEU A 81 11.74 8.72 19.50
CA LEU A 81 12.96 9.34 20.03
C LEU A 81 13.41 10.53 19.17
N ARG A 82 13.39 10.38 17.84
CA ARG A 82 13.74 11.49 16.93
C ARG A 82 12.81 12.69 17.09
N PHE A 83 11.52 12.42 17.30
CA PHE A 83 10.54 13.49 17.55
C PHE A 83 10.75 14.17 18.89
N THR A 84 11.11 13.42 19.92
CA THR A 84 11.16 13.88 21.30
C THR A 84 12.51 14.51 21.68
N LEU A 85 13.62 13.86 21.30
CA LEU A 85 14.97 14.27 21.64
C LEU A 85 15.65 15.08 20.54
N GLY A 86 15.13 15.03 19.32
CA GLY A 86 15.78 15.59 18.14
C GLY A 86 16.83 14.65 17.52
N PRO A 87 17.27 14.97 16.27
CA PRO A 87 18.19 14.09 15.54
C PRO A 87 19.56 13.94 16.21
N ASP A 88 20.06 14.99 16.88
CA ASP A 88 21.41 15.04 17.46
C ASP A 88 21.53 14.23 18.76
N ARG A 89 20.44 13.98 19.45
CA ARG A 89 20.38 13.19 20.69
C ARG A 89 19.93 11.75 20.48
N MET A 90 19.83 11.32 19.23
CA MET A 90 19.47 9.93 18.93
C MET A 90 20.54 8.96 19.41
N PRO A 91 20.16 7.86 20.10
CA PRO A 91 21.11 6.79 20.38
C PRO A 91 21.75 6.31 19.08
N SER A 92 23.06 6.61 18.92
CA SER A 92 23.85 6.27 17.74
C SER A 92 24.67 5.03 17.99
N GLY A 93 24.65 4.07 17.09
CA GLY A 93 25.37 2.80 17.17
C GLY A 93 24.93 1.87 16.05
N GLY A 94 25.65 0.75 15.87
CA GLY A 94 25.46 -0.19 14.78
C GLY A 94 24.02 -0.65 14.54
N SER A 95 23.76 -1.32 13.43
CA SER A 95 22.43 -1.79 13.06
C SER A 95 21.90 -2.81 14.08
N LEU A 96 21.02 -2.36 14.99
CA LEU A 96 20.29 -3.24 15.92
C LEU A 96 19.20 -4.05 15.21
N ALA A 97 18.81 -3.64 14.01
CA ALA A 97 17.78 -4.36 13.26
C ALA A 97 18.32 -5.71 12.77
N PRO A 98 17.53 -6.79 12.91
CA PRO A 98 17.90 -8.08 12.34
C PRO A 98 18.23 -7.97 10.86
N ARG A 99 19.31 -8.58 10.39
CA ARG A 99 19.63 -8.65 8.96
C ARG A 99 18.50 -9.34 8.23
N ARG A 100 17.88 -8.65 7.30
CA ARG A 100 16.90 -9.26 6.38
C ARG A 100 17.69 -9.95 5.26
N PRO A 101 17.41 -11.23 4.97
CA PRO A 101 17.85 -11.76 3.70
C PRO A 101 17.20 -10.91 2.60
N ARG A 102 18.02 -10.30 1.73
CA ARG A 102 17.54 -9.64 0.50
C ARG A 102 17.07 -10.72 -0.47
N ARG A 103 15.86 -11.22 -0.26
CA ARG A 103 15.14 -11.88 -1.33
C ARG A 103 14.56 -10.76 -2.20
N LEU A 104 14.98 -10.71 -3.45
CA LEU A 104 14.25 -9.97 -4.46
C LEU A 104 12.81 -10.49 -4.41
N PRO A 105 11.79 -9.63 -4.27
CA PRO A 105 10.41 -10.10 -4.35
C PRO A 105 10.23 -10.76 -5.71
N ASP A 106 9.87 -12.03 -5.71
CA ASP A 106 9.52 -12.74 -6.92
C ASP A 106 8.21 -12.14 -7.45
N ALA A 107 8.27 -11.47 -8.58
CA ALA A 107 7.11 -10.91 -9.24
C ALA A 107 6.35 -12.07 -9.91
N PRO A 108 5.03 -12.22 -9.71
CA PRO A 108 4.24 -13.22 -10.44
C PRO A 108 4.43 -13.01 -11.95
N LYS A 109 4.62 -14.11 -12.68
CA LYS A 109 4.65 -14.11 -14.14
C LYS A 109 3.25 -13.79 -14.71
N PRO A 110 3.12 -13.38 -15.97
CA PRO A 110 1.81 -13.12 -16.59
C PRO A 110 0.82 -14.28 -16.40
N ASP A 111 1.22 -15.53 -16.65
CA ASP A 111 0.38 -16.73 -16.49
C ASP A 111 -0.05 -16.95 -15.02
N GLU A 112 0.80 -16.61 -14.05
CA GLU A 112 0.44 -16.67 -12.63
C GLU A 112 -0.58 -15.59 -12.25
N VAL A 113 -0.50 -14.41 -12.87
CA VAL A 113 -1.51 -13.36 -12.71
C VAL A 113 -2.85 -13.83 -13.29
N ASP A 114 -2.84 -14.47 -14.46
CA ASP A 114 -4.03 -15.06 -15.08
C ASP A 114 -4.70 -16.08 -14.15
N ALA A 115 -3.89 -16.94 -13.56
CA ALA A 115 -4.38 -17.92 -12.58
C ALA A 115 -4.99 -17.25 -11.34
N ILE A 116 -4.39 -16.15 -10.84
CA ILE A 116 -4.91 -15.40 -9.69
C ILE A 116 -6.25 -14.75 -10.04
N VAL A 117 -6.37 -14.06 -11.17
CA VAL A 117 -7.61 -13.40 -11.61
C VAL A 117 -8.72 -14.45 -11.82
N SER A 118 -8.40 -15.56 -12.48
CA SER A 118 -9.34 -16.65 -12.73
C SER A 118 -9.82 -17.33 -11.44
N ALA A 119 -8.92 -17.51 -10.46
CA ALA A 119 -9.26 -18.15 -9.19
C ALA A 119 -10.26 -17.34 -8.34
N VAL A 120 -10.21 -16.00 -8.43
CA VAL A 120 -11.12 -15.11 -7.69
C VAL A 120 -12.33 -14.66 -8.51
N GLY A 121 -12.26 -14.81 -9.84
CA GLY A 121 -13.31 -14.48 -10.79
C GLY A 121 -14.42 -15.55 -10.84
N GLY A 122 -15.42 -15.29 -11.67
CA GLY A 122 -16.53 -16.25 -11.91
C GLY A 122 -17.83 -15.60 -12.34
N LYS A 123 -18.96 -16.26 -12.00
CA LYS A 123 -20.30 -15.87 -12.50
C LYS A 123 -21.14 -15.10 -11.49
N THR A 124 -20.90 -15.27 -10.19
CA THR A 124 -21.66 -14.53 -9.16
C THR A 124 -21.25 -13.06 -9.13
N ALA A 125 -22.12 -12.17 -8.69
CA ALA A 125 -21.84 -10.73 -8.58
C ALA A 125 -20.54 -10.43 -7.79
N LEU A 126 -20.28 -11.17 -6.71
CA LEU A 126 -19.06 -11.04 -5.94
C LEU A 126 -17.82 -11.54 -6.70
N GLN A 127 -17.93 -12.62 -7.44
CA GLN A 127 -16.83 -13.13 -8.25
C GLN A 127 -16.51 -12.22 -9.44
N VAL A 128 -17.55 -11.68 -10.12
CA VAL A 128 -17.37 -10.69 -11.18
C VAL A 128 -16.67 -9.45 -10.65
N ARG A 129 -17.09 -8.94 -9.48
CA ARG A 129 -16.38 -7.86 -8.78
C ARG A 129 -14.93 -8.20 -8.47
N ASN A 130 -14.68 -9.40 -7.94
CA ASN A 130 -13.35 -9.81 -7.50
C ASN A 130 -12.37 -9.88 -8.68
N GLY A 131 -12.79 -10.48 -9.79
CA GLY A 131 -12.00 -10.54 -11.02
C GLY A 131 -11.65 -9.13 -11.53
N ALA A 132 -12.65 -8.25 -11.66
CA ALA A 132 -12.44 -6.87 -12.09
C ALA A 132 -11.51 -6.08 -11.15
N LEU A 133 -11.65 -6.25 -9.81
CA LEU A 133 -10.80 -5.59 -8.84
C LEU A 133 -9.34 -6.04 -8.95
N VAL A 134 -9.09 -7.34 -9.02
CA VAL A 134 -7.73 -7.90 -9.05
C VAL A 134 -7.05 -7.56 -10.36
N GLU A 135 -7.77 -7.66 -11.47
CA GLU A 135 -7.27 -7.26 -12.78
C GLU A 135 -6.89 -5.78 -12.82
N LEU A 136 -7.77 -4.90 -12.35
CA LEU A 136 -7.49 -3.46 -12.33
C LEU A 136 -6.29 -3.11 -11.42
N VAL A 137 -6.12 -3.81 -10.30
CA VAL A 137 -4.95 -3.63 -9.43
C VAL A 137 -3.66 -3.98 -10.17
N TYR A 138 -3.67 -5.04 -10.95
CA TYR A 138 -2.51 -5.47 -11.71
C TYR A 138 -2.27 -4.54 -12.92
N SER A 139 -3.23 -4.38 -13.80
CA SER A 139 -3.05 -3.67 -15.07
C SER A 139 -2.80 -2.16 -14.89
N ALA A 140 -3.31 -1.54 -13.83
CA ALA A 140 -3.06 -0.13 -13.51
C ALA A 140 -2.01 0.09 -12.40
N GLY A 141 -1.40 -0.97 -11.89
CA GLY A 141 -0.37 -0.90 -10.85
C GLY A 141 -0.83 -0.21 -9.56
N LEU A 142 -2.10 -0.36 -9.16
CA LEU A 142 -2.69 0.36 -8.04
C LEU A 142 -2.22 -0.15 -6.67
N ARG A 143 -2.10 0.77 -5.70
CA ARG A 143 -2.03 0.37 -4.29
C ARG A 143 -3.41 -0.12 -3.82
N SER A 144 -3.44 -1.02 -2.84
CA SER A 144 -4.71 -1.54 -2.31
C SER A 144 -5.69 -0.44 -1.86
N ALA A 145 -5.17 0.62 -1.23
CA ALA A 145 -5.99 1.75 -0.79
C ALA A 145 -6.50 2.59 -1.97
N GLU A 146 -5.71 2.73 -3.03
CA GLU A 146 -6.10 3.43 -4.25
C GLU A 146 -7.24 2.67 -4.94
N ALA A 147 -7.09 1.36 -5.15
CA ALA A 147 -8.09 0.55 -5.83
C ALA A 147 -9.47 0.56 -5.14
N VAL A 148 -9.50 0.43 -3.79
CA VAL A 148 -10.77 0.49 -3.06
C VAL A 148 -11.28 1.93 -2.89
N GLY A 149 -10.40 2.93 -3.08
CA GLY A 149 -10.73 4.34 -3.04
C GLY A 149 -11.39 4.88 -4.30
N LEU A 150 -11.32 4.17 -5.43
CA LEU A 150 -11.88 4.63 -6.70
C LEU A 150 -13.39 4.84 -6.64
N ASP A 151 -13.84 5.90 -7.28
CA ASP A 151 -15.23 6.21 -7.56
C ASP A 151 -15.60 5.82 -9.00
N LEU A 152 -16.89 5.79 -9.32
CA LEU A 152 -17.39 5.49 -10.67
C LEU A 152 -16.81 6.43 -11.73
N GLY A 153 -16.69 7.73 -11.41
CA GLY A 153 -16.13 8.73 -12.31
C GLY A 153 -14.60 8.75 -12.41
N ASP A 154 -13.90 7.84 -11.71
CA ASP A 154 -12.45 7.74 -11.82
C ASP A 154 -11.99 6.81 -12.94
N VAL A 155 -12.90 6.07 -13.57
CA VAL A 155 -12.61 5.22 -14.74
C VAL A 155 -13.21 5.86 -15.97
N ASP A 156 -12.36 6.30 -16.88
CA ASP A 156 -12.71 6.86 -18.17
C ASP A 156 -12.50 5.79 -19.25
N PHE A 157 -13.61 5.23 -19.75
CA PHE A 157 -13.57 4.20 -20.78
C PHE A 157 -13.33 4.78 -22.18
N GLU A 158 -13.64 6.06 -22.42
CA GLU A 158 -13.42 6.71 -23.72
C GLU A 158 -11.95 7.05 -23.93
N GLN A 159 -11.29 7.57 -22.87
CA GLN A 159 -9.86 7.88 -22.90
C GLN A 159 -9.00 6.70 -22.47
N GLU A 160 -9.60 5.62 -21.99
CA GLU A 160 -8.95 4.41 -21.45
C GLU A 160 -7.95 4.75 -20.32
N LEU A 161 -8.41 5.53 -19.37
CA LEU A 161 -7.64 6.04 -18.24
C LEU A 161 -8.31 5.74 -16.91
N VAL A 162 -7.49 5.61 -15.87
CA VAL A 162 -7.91 5.57 -14.46
C VAL A 162 -7.32 6.77 -13.73
N HIS A 163 -8.16 7.58 -13.13
CA HIS A 163 -7.78 8.73 -12.31
C HIS A 163 -7.54 8.27 -10.88
N VAL A 164 -6.29 8.23 -10.46
CA VAL A 164 -5.90 7.83 -9.11
C VAL A 164 -5.74 9.06 -8.25
N ARG A 165 -6.77 9.35 -7.44
CA ARG A 165 -6.74 10.45 -6.47
C ARG A 165 -5.98 9.99 -5.23
N GLN A 166 -4.99 10.78 -4.84
CA GLN A 166 -4.21 10.51 -3.64
C GLN A 166 -4.61 11.51 -2.54
N GLY A 167 -4.89 11.00 -1.33
CA GLY A 167 -5.22 11.85 -0.18
C GLY A 167 -4.09 12.80 0.20
N LYS A 168 -4.31 13.62 1.23
CA LYS A 168 -3.50 14.73 1.73
C LYS A 168 -1.97 14.55 1.55
N GLY A 169 -1.37 15.38 0.68
CA GLY A 169 0.08 15.46 0.46
C GLY A 169 0.65 14.54 -0.63
N ALA A 170 -0.15 13.70 -1.26
CA ALA A 170 0.22 12.92 -2.44
C ALA A 170 -0.44 13.53 -3.69
N LYS A 171 0.23 13.43 -4.83
CA LYS A 171 -0.25 13.99 -6.10
C LYS A 171 -1.20 13.01 -6.78
N ASP A 172 -2.27 13.52 -7.35
CA ASP A 172 -3.14 12.77 -8.26
C ASP A 172 -2.35 12.36 -9.50
N ARG A 173 -2.68 11.21 -10.06
CA ARG A 173 -2.09 10.74 -11.30
C ARG A 173 -3.14 10.03 -12.15
N VAL A 174 -2.88 9.96 -13.45
CA VAL A 174 -3.61 9.09 -14.36
C VAL A 174 -2.75 7.89 -14.74
N VAL A 175 -3.39 6.75 -14.91
CA VAL A 175 -2.75 5.52 -15.39
C VAL A 175 -3.59 4.94 -16.51
N PRO A 176 -2.99 4.29 -17.53
CA PRO A 176 -3.77 3.61 -18.55
C PRO A 176 -4.69 2.53 -17.98
N LEU A 177 -5.85 2.40 -18.58
CA LEU A 177 -6.79 1.30 -18.37
C LEU A 177 -6.51 0.26 -19.46
N GLY A 178 -5.91 -0.87 -19.12
CA GLY A 178 -5.66 -1.94 -20.07
C GLY A 178 -6.97 -2.58 -20.56
N GLU A 179 -6.94 -3.19 -21.73
CA GLU A 179 -8.12 -3.74 -22.41
C GLU A 179 -8.86 -4.79 -21.52
N GLU A 180 -8.13 -5.75 -20.97
CA GLU A 180 -8.69 -6.76 -20.08
C GLU A 180 -9.34 -6.16 -18.82
N ALA A 181 -8.71 -5.13 -18.23
CA ALA A 181 -9.29 -4.43 -17.10
C ALA A 181 -10.55 -3.67 -17.50
N ALA A 182 -10.57 -3.01 -18.66
CA ALA A 182 -11.75 -2.32 -19.18
C ALA A 182 -12.91 -3.29 -19.36
N LEU A 183 -12.68 -4.46 -19.97
CA LEU A 183 -13.68 -5.50 -20.18
C LEU A 183 -14.27 -6.02 -18.86
N LEU A 184 -13.39 -6.37 -17.90
CA LEU A 184 -13.82 -6.93 -16.61
C LEU A 184 -14.53 -5.87 -15.74
N VAL A 185 -14.07 -4.62 -15.75
CA VAL A 185 -14.71 -3.52 -15.01
C VAL A 185 -16.06 -3.19 -15.65
N ALA A 186 -16.16 -3.10 -16.98
CA ALA A 186 -17.42 -2.88 -17.67
C ALA A 186 -18.43 -4.00 -17.38
N ARG A 187 -17.99 -5.26 -17.41
CA ARG A 187 -18.80 -6.41 -17.02
C ARG A 187 -19.29 -6.29 -15.58
N TYR A 188 -18.40 -5.90 -14.67
CA TYR A 188 -18.76 -5.71 -13.26
C TYR A 188 -19.81 -4.60 -13.09
N LEU A 189 -19.63 -3.48 -13.76
CA LEU A 189 -20.57 -2.36 -13.70
C LEU A 189 -21.95 -2.72 -14.23
N ARG A 190 -22.02 -3.52 -15.31
CA ARG A 190 -23.26 -3.97 -15.94
C ARG A 190 -23.94 -5.11 -15.16
N ASP A 191 -23.19 -6.16 -14.80
CA ASP A 191 -23.76 -7.44 -14.36
C ASP A 191 -23.61 -7.67 -12.84
N GLY A 192 -22.56 -7.15 -12.22
CA GLY A 192 -22.24 -7.43 -10.81
C GLY A 192 -22.66 -6.33 -9.85
N ARG A 193 -22.26 -5.09 -10.14
CA ARG A 193 -22.45 -3.96 -9.22
C ARG A 193 -23.93 -3.67 -8.91
N PRO A 194 -24.87 -3.71 -9.87
CA PRO A 194 -26.29 -3.47 -9.58
C PRO A 194 -26.88 -4.45 -8.58
N GLN A 195 -26.38 -5.69 -8.54
CA GLN A 195 -26.83 -6.71 -7.58
C GLN A 195 -26.25 -6.51 -6.17
N LEU A 196 -25.15 -5.75 -6.04
CA LEU A 196 -24.45 -5.55 -4.78
C LEU A 196 -24.72 -4.20 -4.13
N VAL A 197 -24.90 -3.13 -4.94
CA VAL A 197 -25.05 -1.76 -4.43
C VAL A 197 -26.35 -1.60 -3.66
N ARG A 198 -26.29 -0.82 -2.57
CA ARG A 198 -27.47 -0.46 -1.78
C ARG A 198 -27.50 1.04 -1.58
N GLY A 199 -28.53 1.69 -2.10
CA GLY A 199 -28.67 3.14 -2.05
C GLY A 199 -27.68 3.88 -2.96
N ALA A 200 -27.46 5.14 -2.67
CA ALA A 200 -26.56 6.02 -3.44
C ALA A 200 -25.12 5.83 -2.98
N GLU A 201 -24.41 4.86 -3.56
CA GLU A 201 -22.98 4.61 -3.32
C GLU A 201 -22.18 4.93 -4.59
N ASN A 202 -21.24 5.86 -4.49
CA ASN A 202 -20.41 6.30 -5.60
C ASN A 202 -19.13 5.47 -5.79
N ALA A 203 -18.79 4.62 -4.81
CA ALA A 203 -17.60 3.77 -4.91
C ALA A 203 -17.69 2.85 -6.14
N LEU A 204 -16.58 2.74 -6.87
CA LEU A 204 -16.46 1.79 -7.98
C LEU A 204 -16.70 0.36 -7.46
N PHE A 205 -15.91 -0.07 -6.46
CA PHE A 205 -16.03 -1.40 -5.89
C PHE A 205 -16.80 -1.40 -4.57
N VAL A 206 -17.85 -2.20 -4.50
CA VAL A 206 -18.69 -2.34 -3.32
C VAL A 206 -18.59 -3.72 -2.67
N SER A 207 -18.76 -3.76 -1.37
CA SER A 207 -18.77 -4.98 -0.56
C SER A 207 -20.11 -5.74 -0.73
N ALA A 208 -20.20 -6.96 -0.18
CA ALA A 208 -21.49 -7.68 -0.09
C ALA A 208 -22.57 -6.93 0.71
N ARG A 209 -22.18 -5.92 1.50
CA ARG A 209 -23.09 -5.05 2.23
C ARG A 209 -23.54 -3.82 1.43
N GLY A 210 -23.10 -3.68 0.17
CA GLY A 210 -23.45 -2.57 -0.71
C GLY A 210 -22.75 -1.25 -0.40
N ARG A 211 -21.72 -1.24 0.40
CA ARG A 211 -20.90 -0.06 0.75
C ARG A 211 -19.50 -0.17 0.15
N ARG A 212 -18.78 0.93 0.06
CA ARG A 212 -17.38 0.95 -0.38
C ARG A 212 -16.59 -0.23 0.17
N LEU A 213 -15.81 -0.88 -0.68
CA LEU A 213 -14.95 -1.98 -0.30
C LEU A 213 -13.79 -1.47 0.57
N ASP A 214 -13.33 -2.29 1.50
CA ASP A 214 -12.12 -2.01 2.26
C ASP A 214 -10.91 -2.86 1.81
N THR A 215 -9.72 -2.42 2.19
CA THR A 215 -8.46 -3.07 1.81
C THR A 215 -8.30 -4.47 2.39
N SER A 216 -9.00 -4.83 3.47
CA SER A 216 -8.94 -6.16 4.07
C SER A 216 -9.57 -7.21 3.15
N THR A 217 -10.60 -6.82 2.41
CA THR A 217 -11.23 -7.69 1.41
C THR A 217 -10.24 -8.00 0.28
N LEU A 218 -9.54 -6.99 -0.27
CA LEU A 218 -8.54 -7.25 -1.31
C LEU A 218 -7.41 -8.16 -0.80
N ARG A 219 -6.95 -7.98 0.44
CA ARG A 219 -5.93 -8.87 1.04
C ARG A 219 -6.40 -10.30 1.24
N ARG A 220 -7.70 -10.53 1.43
CA ARG A 220 -8.27 -11.89 1.51
C ARG A 220 -8.37 -12.55 0.14
N LEU A 221 -8.62 -11.77 -0.92
CA LEU A 221 -8.66 -12.25 -2.30
C LEU A 221 -7.25 -12.57 -2.80
N VAL A 222 -6.31 -11.68 -2.51
CA VAL A 222 -4.91 -11.79 -2.89
C VAL A 222 -4.05 -11.55 -1.64
N PRO A 223 -3.45 -12.59 -1.04
CA PRO A 223 -2.70 -12.47 0.22
C PRO A 223 -1.60 -11.40 0.22
N HIS A 224 -1.03 -11.12 -0.95
CA HIS A 224 0.03 -10.13 -1.13
C HIS A 224 -0.26 -9.20 -2.31
N PRO A 225 -1.22 -8.25 -2.21
CA PRO A 225 -1.59 -7.39 -3.34
C PRO A 225 -0.42 -6.54 -3.89
N HIS A 226 0.56 -6.24 -3.05
CA HIS A 226 1.78 -5.54 -3.49
C HIS A 226 2.60 -6.33 -4.53
N ARG A 227 2.48 -7.67 -4.57
CA ARG A 227 3.12 -8.49 -5.61
C ARG A 227 2.53 -8.21 -6.99
N LEU A 228 1.22 -7.93 -7.11
CA LEU A 228 0.60 -7.55 -8.39
C LEU A 228 1.15 -6.22 -8.90
N ARG A 229 1.28 -5.23 -8.01
CA ARG A 229 1.89 -3.96 -8.37
C ARG A 229 3.39 -4.10 -8.69
N HIS A 230 4.08 -5.02 -8.05
CA HIS A 230 5.46 -5.34 -8.39
C HIS A 230 5.54 -6.03 -9.76
N ALA A 231 4.64 -6.99 -10.04
CA ALA A 231 4.53 -7.63 -11.34
C ALA A 231 4.27 -6.59 -12.45
N PHE A 232 3.33 -5.65 -12.25
CA PHE A 232 3.12 -4.54 -13.16
C PHE A 232 4.43 -3.80 -13.50
N ALA A 233 5.20 -3.39 -12.48
CA ALA A 233 6.46 -2.68 -12.70
C ALA A 233 7.51 -3.54 -13.44
N THR A 234 7.60 -4.81 -13.08
CA THR A 234 8.55 -5.76 -13.67
C THR A 234 8.21 -6.03 -15.12
N HIS A 235 6.95 -6.31 -15.43
CA HIS A 235 6.52 -6.60 -16.80
C HIS A 235 6.65 -5.40 -17.71
N LEU A 236 6.35 -4.18 -17.25
CA LEU A 236 6.64 -2.97 -18.01
C LEU A 236 8.12 -2.79 -18.29
N LEU A 237 8.99 -3.08 -17.32
CA LEU A 237 10.43 -3.00 -17.49
C LEU A 237 10.94 -4.04 -18.50
N GLU A 238 10.47 -5.29 -18.39
CA GLU A 238 10.78 -6.39 -19.32
C GLU A 238 10.26 -6.09 -20.73
N GLY A 239 9.10 -5.41 -20.84
CA GLY A 239 8.54 -4.92 -22.10
C GLY A 239 9.23 -3.68 -22.67
N GLY A 240 10.29 -3.19 -22.02
CA GLY A 240 11.13 -2.10 -22.52
C GLY A 240 10.72 -0.70 -22.09
N ALA A 241 9.78 -0.54 -21.15
CA ALA A 241 9.47 0.76 -20.59
C ALA A 241 10.64 1.30 -19.74
N ASP A 242 10.92 2.59 -19.85
CA ASP A 242 11.95 3.22 -19.04
C ASP A 242 11.54 3.40 -17.56
N LEU A 243 12.53 3.35 -16.66
CA LEU A 243 12.29 3.44 -15.22
C LEU A 243 11.56 4.72 -14.80
N ARG A 244 11.76 5.83 -15.50
CA ARG A 244 11.11 7.10 -15.18
C ARG A 244 9.62 7.03 -15.47
N THR A 245 9.25 6.50 -16.63
CA THR A 245 7.83 6.26 -16.98
C THR A 245 7.16 5.31 -15.99
N ILE A 246 7.84 4.21 -15.59
CA ILE A 246 7.32 3.29 -14.58
C ILE A 246 7.12 4.00 -13.22
N GLN A 247 8.06 4.86 -12.80
CA GLN A 247 7.93 5.64 -11.57
C GLN A 247 6.78 6.65 -11.63
N GLU A 248 6.55 7.28 -12.78
CA GLU A 248 5.42 8.18 -13.03
C GLU A 248 4.10 7.43 -12.89
N LEU A 249 3.93 6.29 -13.57
CA LEU A 249 2.74 5.43 -13.48
C LEU A 249 2.49 4.94 -12.05
N LEU A 250 3.53 4.59 -11.32
CA LEU A 250 3.43 4.16 -9.93
C LEU A 250 3.19 5.31 -8.94
N GLY A 251 3.43 6.56 -9.29
CA GLY A 251 3.28 7.71 -8.40
C GLY A 251 4.29 7.70 -7.26
N HIS A 252 5.58 7.60 -7.58
CA HIS A 252 6.65 7.75 -6.59
C HIS A 252 6.91 9.23 -6.28
N ALA A 253 6.85 9.60 -5.00
CA ALA A 253 6.87 11.00 -4.52
C ALA A 253 8.21 11.75 -4.71
N SER A 254 9.27 11.11 -5.21
CA SER A 254 10.62 11.67 -5.24
C SER A 254 10.94 12.53 -6.47
N LEU A 255 10.05 12.61 -7.45
CA LEU A 255 10.23 13.48 -8.59
C LEU A 255 9.41 14.75 -8.40
N SER A 256 10.11 15.85 -8.10
CA SER A 256 9.57 17.19 -7.84
C SER A 256 9.11 17.85 -9.14
N THR A 257 8.00 17.44 -9.70
CA THR A 257 7.33 18.22 -10.74
C THR A 257 5.84 18.31 -10.45
N THR A 258 5.41 19.49 -10.04
CA THR A 258 4.03 19.93 -9.99
C THR A 258 3.58 20.18 -11.44
N GLN A 259 3.59 19.15 -12.27
CA GLN A 259 2.95 19.21 -13.58
C GLN A 259 1.55 18.62 -13.44
N MET A 260 0.56 19.46 -13.69
CA MET A 260 -0.79 19.03 -14.02
C MET A 260 -0.66 18.12 -15.24
N TYR A 261 -1.07 16.86 -15.12
CA TYR A 261 -1.01 15.90 -16.24
C TYR A 261 -1.75 16.51 -17.44
N SER A 262 -1.02 16.80 -18.50
CA SER A 262 -1.60 17.27 -19.75
C SER A 262 -2.10 16.07 -20.56
N HIS A 263 -3.04 16.29 -21.48
CA HIS A 263 -3.47 15.26 -22.45
C HIS A 263 -2.31 14.70 -23.29
N VAL A 264 -1.22 15.44 -23.42
CA VAL A 264 0.01 15.00 -24.12
C VAL A 264 0.74 13.95 -23.29
N ASP A 265 0.84 14.17 -21.96
CA ASP A 265 1.49 13.21 -21.06
C ASP A 265 0.70 11.90 -20.98
N ALA A 266 -0.63 11.95 -20.91
CA ALA A 266 -1.49 10.77 -20.92
C ALA A 266 -1.30 9.90 -22.19
N ARG A 267 -1.24 10.53 -23.37
CA ARG A 267 -0.98 9.80 -24.63
C ARG A 267 0.42 9.18 -24.70
N ARG A 268 1.43 9.84 -24.12
CA ARG A 268 2.78 9.29 -24.03
C ARG A 268 2.80 8.06 -23.13
N LEU A 269 2.20 8.17 -21.93
CA LEU A 269 2.12 7.07 -20.99
C LEU A 269 1.34 5.88 -21.56
N ARG A 270 0.25 6.15 -22.29
CA ARG A 270 -0.56 5.12 -22.96
C ARG A 270 0.28 4.37 -24.01
N ARG A 271 0.98 5.06 -24.89
CA ARG A 271 1.83 4.41 -25.92
C ARG A 271 2.91 3.50 -25.32
N VAL A 272 3.55 3.95 -24.21
CA VAL A 272 4.55 3.11 -23.53
C VAL A 272 3.88 1.90 -22.89
N TYR A 273 2.70 2.09 -22.30
CA TYR A 273 1.93 1.00 -21.71
C TYR A 273 1.51 -0.03 -22.76
N ASP A 274 0.93 0.40 -23.87
CA ASP A 274 0.45 -0.48 -24.96
C ASP A 274 1.58 -1.29 -25.58
N HIS A 275 2.81 -0.75 -25.59
CA HIS A 275 3.97 -1.47 -26.11
C HIS A 275 4.56 -2.46 -25.11
N ALA A 276 4.50 -2.15 -23.83
CA ALA A 276 5.27 -2.86 -22.80
C ALA A 276 4.44 -3.72 -21.85
N HIS A 277 3.13 -3.46 -21.69
CA HIS A 277 2.32 -4.21 -20.75
C HIS A 277 1.67 -5.44 -21.40
N PRO A 278 1.71 -6.64 -20.77
CA PRO A 278 1.16 -7.87 -21.35
C PRO A 278 -0.37 -7.86 -21.58
N ARG A 279 -1.07 -6.85 -21.02
CA ARG A 279 -2.55 -6.72 -21.07
C ARG A 279 -2.98 -5.33 -21.52
N SER A 280 -2.18 -4.76 -22.42
CA SER A 280 -2.52 -3.50 -23.09
C SER A 280 -3.67 -3.66 -24.06
#